data_9fab3f15534250577e1af33cbdc812a0
#
_entry.id   9fab3f15534250577e1af33cbdc812a0
#
_cell.length_a   1.000
_cell.length_b   1.000
_cell.length_c   1.000
_cell.angle_alpha   90.00
_cell.angle_beta   90.00
_cell.angle_gamma   90.00
#
_symmetry.space_group_name_H-M   'P 1'
#
loop_
_entity.id
_entity.type
_entity.pdbx_description
1 polymer ?
#
loop_
_entity_poly.entity_id
_entity_poly.type
_entity_poly.pdbx_seq_one_letter_code
_entity_poly.pdbx_strand_id
1 'polypeptide(L)'
;KDIMAPLVIGNITTVGAFLTLVPLQSAALRDLGIFAAFLLVGTIIFVLLYLPHLIKVKPVADTRSRLLDRIAEFSPEKYKTLVGGVVLLTLFLAFFSVRTEFDTNLANINYMTDAQREDMQYFENLLSSSSSPDMTKVYVLSAGKDYDEALMGNSSIVPVIDSLCAEGLVAGYRGVSRFLVSKQEQQKRLDMWEDFVVRHSEELPAAVRSNAFKSGFSANAFDGFLNLFESSKDLHPEDIGHFSVLTKLILSQNVTSIETVGEAYVVNVLDVDKKDIDTVKSHFTDSFDVAGMNSALSKNLSDDFNYIGWACSLIVFFFLWFSFGHIELAIIAFLPMAVSWIWILGIMAIFGIKFNIVNVILATFIFGQGDDYTIFMTEGCQYEYRFRRPIIASYKSSIIQSALIMFVGIGTLIVSKHPA
;
A
#
# COMPACT_ATOMS: atom_id res chain seq x y z
N LYS A 1 25.62 -34.78 -6.27
CA LYS A 1 24.75 -35.20 -5.16
C LYS A 1 24.96 -34.33 -3.90
N ASP A 2 26.20 -33.89 -3.64
CA ASP A 2 26.59 -33.21 -2.39
C ASP A 2 26.07 -31.76 -2.29
N ILE A 3 25.75 -31.13 -3.42
CA ILE A 3 25.23 -29.74 -3.47
C ILE A 3 23.68 -29.71 -3.46
N MET A 4 23.04 -30.86 -3.68
CA MET A 4 21.59 -30.92 -3.92
C MET A 4 20.81 -30.62 -2.63
N ALA A 5 21.24 -31.12 -1.49
CA ALA A 5 20.56 -30.91 -0.22
C ALA A 5 20.57 -29.43 0.20
N PRO A 6 21.72 -28.73 0.30
CA PRO A 6 21.73 -27.32 0.66
C PRO A 6 20.96 -26.44 -0.35
N LEU A 7 21.00 -26.75 -1.65
CA LEU A 7 20.25 -26.01 -2.66
C LEU A 7 18.72 -26.15 -2.50
N VAL A 8 18.23 -27.36 -2.20
CA VAL A 8 16.79 -27.58 -1.97
C VAL A 8 16.34 -26.92 -0.67
N ILE A 9 17.15 -27.04 0.39
CA ILE A 9 16.81 -26.44 1.70
C ILE A 9 16.75 -24.92 1.58
N GLY A 10 17.77 -24.27 1.01
CA GLY A 10 17.79 -22.84 0.83
C GLY A 10 16.61 -22.34 -0.04
N ASN A 11 16.25 -23.09 -1.07
CA ASN A 11 15.09 -22.71 -1.89
C ASN A 11 13.76 -22.84 -1.13
N ILE A 12 13.59 -23.86 -0.29
CA ILE A 12 12.39 -24.05 0.53
C ILE A 12 12.26 -22.93 1.57
N THR A 13 13.36 -22.54 2.23
CA THR A 13 13.35 -21.44 3.19
C THR A 13 12.97 -20.13 2.52
N THR A 14 13.52 -19.85 1.33
CA THR A 14 13.22 -18.65 0.56
C THR A 14 11.75 -18.62 0.09
N VAL A 15 11.22 -19.75 -0.41
CA VAL A 15 9.80 -19.89 -0.74
C VAL A 15 8.93 -19.65 0.49
N GLY A 16 9.31 -20.23 1.63
CA GLY A 16 8.62 -20.03 2.91
C GLY A 16 8.60 -18.54 3.33
N ALA A 17 9.73 -17.84 3.19
CA ALA A 17 9.83 -16.42 3.48
C ALA A 17 8.88 -15.59 2.59
N PHE A 18 8.81 -15.85 1.29
CA PHE A 18 7.87 -15.13 0.40
C PHE A 18 6.40 -15.46 0.69
N LEU A 19 6.09 -16.70 1.10
CA LEU A 19 4.72 -17.07 1.47
C LEU A 19 4.22 -16.35 2.74
N THR A 20 5.10 -15.80 3.57
CA THR A 20 4.68 -14.95 4.71
C THR A 20 4.00 -13.65 4.27
N LEU A 21 4.16 -13.23 3.02
CA LEU A 21 3.47 -12.07 2.47
C LEU A 21 1.99 -12.33 2.15
N VAL A 22 1.57 -13.60 2.01
CA VAL A 22 0.22 -13.96 1.59
C VAL A 22 -0.88 -13.52 2.57
N PRO A 23 -0.70 -13.58 3.91
CA PRO A 23 -1.71 -13.14 4.87
C PRO A 23 -1.82 -11.62 5.02
N LEU A 24 -0.93 -10.83 4.39
CA LEU A 24 -0.94 -9.37 4.51
C LEU A 24 -2.17 -8.75 3.87
N GLN A 25 -2.58 -7.60 4.39
CA GLN A 25 -3.73 -6.85 3.86
C GLN A 25 -3.43 -6.19 2.51
N SER A 26 -2.17 -5.88 2.23
CA SER A 26 -1.74 -5.30 0.95
C SER A 26 -1.84 -6.32 -0.18
N ALA A 27 -2.76 -6.11 -1.13
CA ALA A 27 -2.92 -6.97 -2.31
C ALA A 27 -1.61 -7.07 -3.12
N ALA A 28 -0.87 -5.96 -3.27
CA ALA A 28 0.40 -5.94 -4.00
C ALA A 28 1.46 -6.82 -3.35
N LEU A 29 1.58 -6.80 -2.02
CA LEU A 29 2.53 -7.64 -1.29
C LEU A 29 2.14 -9.12 -1.35
N ARG A 30 0.85 -9.43 -1.23
CA ARG A 30 0.32 -10.79 -1.35
C ARG A 30 0.61 -11.39 -2.74
N ASP A 31 0.29 -10.64 -3.80
CA ASP A 31 0.50 -11.10 -5.18
C ASP A 31 2.00 -11.28 -5.48
N LEU A 32 2.84 -10.37 -4.99
CA LEU A 32 4.30 -10.51 -5.07
C LEU A 32 4.79 -11.78 -4.35
N GLY A 33 4.29 -12.07 -3.15
CA GLY A 33 4.67 -13.27 -2.39
C GLY A 33 4.34 -14.54 -3.15
N ILE A 34 3.13 -14.63 -3.70
CA ILE A 34 2.69 -15.77 -4.51
C ILE A 34 3.54 -15.90 -5.77
N PHE A 35 3.73 -14.79 -6.51
CA PHE A 35 4.53 -14.79 -7.73
C PHE A 35 5.97 -15.24 -7.49
N ALA A 36 6.63 -14.67 -6.47
CA ALA A 36 8.00 -15.03 -6.11
C ALA A 36 8.12 -16.51 -5.69
N ALA A 37 7.17 -17.02 -4.89
CA ALA A 37 7.15 -18.42 -4.49
C ALA A 37 7.05 -19.36 -5.71
N PHE A 38 6.15 -19.09 -6.65
CA PHE A 38 6.03 -19.90 -7.88
C PHE A 38 7.27 -19.80 -8.76
N LEU A 39 7.86 -18.60 -8.90
CA LEU A 39 9.10 -18.40 -9.66
C LEU A 39 10.24 -19.25 -9.09
N LEU A 40 10.41 -19.23 -7.76
CA LEU A 40 11.46 -20.01 -7.09
C LEU A 40 11.25 -21.52 -7.23
N VAL A 41 10.01 -21.99 -7.06
CA VAL A 41 9.67 -23.41 -7.29
C VAL A 41 9.96 -23.81 -8.73
N GLY A 42 9.60 -22.99 -9.73
CA GLY A 42 9.90 -23.23 -11.11
C GLY A 42 11.42 -23.26 -11.38
N THR A 43 12.16 -22.33 -10.78
CA THR A 43 13.61 -22.24 -10.93
C THR A 43 14.31 -23.49 -10.37
N ILE A 44 13.94 -23.96 -9.16
CA ILE A 44 14.58 -25.14 -8.57
C ILE A 44 14.29 -26.40 -9.39
N ILE A 45 13.07 -26.56 -9.88
CA ILE A 45 12.70 -27.68 -10.75
C ILE A 45 13.55 -27.65 -12.03
N PHE A 46 13.68 -26.48 -12.67
CA PHE A 46 14.50 -26.33 -13.87
C PHE A 46 15.97 -26.64 -13.59
N VAL A 47 16.53 -26.08 -12.52
CA VAL A 47 17.95 -26.29 -12.13
C VAL A 47 18.24 -27.76 -11.83
N LEU A 48 17.35 -28.45 -11.14
CA LEU A 48 17.57 -29.85 -10.76
C LEU A 48 17.36 -30.84 -11.91
N LEU A 49 16.39 -30.58 -12.79
CA LEU A 49 16.03 -31.51 -13.86
C LEU A 49 16.73 -31.21 -15.19
N TYR A 50 16.73 -29.95 -15.61
CA TYR A 50 17.20 -29.59 -16.96
C TYR A 50 18.67 -29.17 -17.00
N LEU A 51 19.14 -28.40 -16.03
CA LEU A 51 20.49 -27.85 -16.05
C LEU A 51 21.58 -28.91 -16.12
N PRO A 52 21.51 -30.07 -15.43
CA PRO A 52 22.51 -31.12 -15.56
C PRO A 52 22.61 -31.71 -16.96
N HIS A 53 21.54 -31.67 -17.76
CA HIS A 53 21.53 -32.16 -19.15
C HIS A 53 22.09 -31.14 -20.14
N LEU A 54 22.04 -29.84 -19.79
CA LEU A 54 22.55 -28.77 -20.65
C LEU A 54 24.05 -28.51 -20.45
N ILE A 55 24.55 -28.72 -19.23
CA ILE A 55 25.96 -28.46 -18.92
C ILE A 55 26.81 -29.67 -19.29
N LYS A 56 27.62 -29.51 -20.32
CA LYS A 56 28.72 -30.46 -20.62
C LYS A 56 29.91 -30.09 -19.73
N VAL A 57 30.16 -30.91 -18.72
CA VAL A 57 31.31 -30.73 -17.83
C VAL A 57 32.59 -30.97 -18.66
N LYS A 58 33.28 -29.92 -19.05
CA LYS A 58 34.66 -29.99 -19.49
C LYS A 58 35.56 -29.80 -18.28
N PRO A 59 36.67 -30.54 -18.15
CA PRO A 59 37.65 -30.23 -17.11
C PRO A 59 38.14 -28.79 -17.36
N VAL A 60 37.69 -27.86 -16.51
CA VAL A 60 38.14 -26.47 -16.58
C VAL A 60 39.56 -26.46 -16.04
N ALA A 61 40.53 -26.08 -16.89
CA ALA A 61 41.84 -25.71 -16.39
C ALA A 61 41.64 -24.60 -15.31
N ASP A 62 42.42 -24.68 -14.28
CA ASP A 62 42.31 -23.84 -13.05
C ASP A 62 42.54 -22.36 -13.40
N THR A 63 41.53 -21.72 -14.03
CA THR A 63 41.50 -20.29 -14.37
C THR A 63 40.78 -19.49 -13.27
N ARG A 64 40.90 -19.92 -12.01
CA ARG A 64 40.38 -19.16 -10.88
C ARG A 64 41.08 -17.81 -10.84
N SER A 65 40.31 -16.74 -10.64
CA SER A 65 40.91 -15.43 -10.49
C SER A 65 41.69 -15.39 -9.17
N ARG A 66 43.00 -15.10 -9.25
CA ARG A 66 43.91 -15.04 -8.08
C ARG A 66 43.37 -14.13 -6.96
N LEU A 67 42.53 -13.18 -7.29
CA LEU A 67 41.88 -12.27 -6.32
C LEU A 67 40.80 -13.00 -5.50
N LEU A 68 39.92 -13.76 -6.17
CA LEU A 68 38.85 -14.50 -5.50
C LEU A 68 39.42 -15.61 -4.60
N ASP A 69 40.44 -16.31 -5.07
CA ASP A 69 41.12 -17.34 -4.24
C ASP A 69 41.78 -16.74 -3.02
N ARG A 70 42.45 -15.57 -3.15
CA ARG A 70 43.05 -14.87 -1.99
C ARG A 70 41.99 -14.42 -0.98
N ILE A 71 40.82 -13.96 -1.43
CA ILE A 71 39.70 -13.59 -0.55
C ILE A 71 39.11 -14.84 0.12
N ALA A 72 38.93 -15.93 -0.63
CA ALA A 72 38.40 -17.19 -0.11
C ALA A 72 39.34 -17.88 0.92
N GLU A 73 40.66 -17.70 0.74
CA GLU A 73 41.67 -18.19 1.68
C GLU A 73 41.79 -17.34 2.97
N PHE A 74 41.28 -16.09 2.92
CA PHE A 74 41.28 -15.22 4.07
C PHE A 74 40.41 -15.81 5.20
N SER A 75 40.98 -15.94 6.37
CA SER A 75 40.35 -16.53 7.55
C SER A 75 40.20 -15.49 8.64
N PRO A 76 39.12 -14.64 8.56
CA PRO A 76 38.88 -13.54 9.49
C PRO A 76 38.71 -14.02 10.95
N GLU A 77 38.25 -15.25 11.12
CA GLU A 77 38.04 -15.89 12.42
C GLU A 77 39.32 -16.03 13.28
N LYS A 78 40.48 -16.00 12.62
CA LYS A 78 41.78 -16.06 13.31
C LYS A 78 42.16 -14.74 13.99
N TYR A 79 41.57 -13.63 13.60
CA TYR A 79 41.88 -12.29 14.11
C TYR A 79 40.88 -11.88 15.18
N LYS A 80 41.20 -12.09 16.45
CA LYS A 80 40.34 -11.77 17.61
C LYS A 80 39.90 -10.29 17.63
N THR A 81 40.78 -9.38 17.20
CA THR A 81 40.49 -7.95 17.09
C THR A 81 39.40 -7.65 16.08
N LEU A 82 39.38 -8.35 14.92
CA LEU A 82 38.37 -8.19 13.91
C LEU A 82 37.01 -8.72 14.37
N VAL A 83 37.02 -9.91 15.02
CA VAL A 83 35.81 -10.47 15.64
C VAL A 83 35.25 -9.54 16.70
N GLY A 84 36.10 -9.00 17.59
CA GLY A 84 35.69 -8.01 18.58
C GLY A 84 35.10 -6.73 17.94
N GLY A 85 35.71 -6.26 16.85
CA GLY A 85 35.22 -5.12 16.09
C GLY A 85 33.82 -5.35 15.50
N VAL A 86 33.56 -6.54 14.95
CA VAL A 86 32.23 -6.92 14.42
C VAL A 86 31.18 -6.96 15.53
N VAL A 87 31.52 -7.54 16.70
CA VAL A 87 30.61 -7.57 17.85
C VAL A 87 30.30 -6.15 18.34
N LEU A 88 31.30 -5.30 18.45
CA LEU A 88 31.12 -3.91 18.89
C LEU A 88 30.27 -3.11 17.89
N LEU A 89 30.52 -3.29 16.60
CA LEU A 89 29.71 -2.70 15.54
C LEU A 89 28.25 -3.18 15.61
N THR A 90 28.04 -4.48 15.86
CA THR A 90 26.68 -5.04 16.01
C THR A 90 25.95 -4.42 17.20
N LEU A 91 26.62 -4.28 18.36
CA LEU A 91 26.02 -3.63 19.53
C LEU A 91 25.73 -2.15 19.29
N PHE A 92 26.62 -1.45 18.58
CA PHE A 92 26.42 -0.07 18.18
C PHE A 92 25.20 0.07 17.27
N LEU A 93 25.10 -0.73 16.22
CA LEU A 93 23.97 -0.69 15.29
C LEU A 93 22.65 -1.16 15.95
N ALA A 94 22.73 -2.12 16.88
CA ALA A 94 21.57 -2.55 17.66
C ALA A 94 20.98 -1.43 18.51
N PHE A 95 21.82 -0.55 19.04
CA PHE A 95 21.35 0.62 19.78
C PHE A 95 20.55 1.59 18.90
N PHE A 96 20.95 1.76 17.64
CA PHE A 96 20.23 2.61 16.70
C PHE A 96 19.03 1.93 16.06
N SER A 97 19.00 0.61 15.96
CA SER A 97 17.92 -0.13 15.29
C SER A 97 16.53 0.12 15.88
N VAL A 98 16.45 0.49 17.17
CA VAL A 98 15.20 0.82 17.87
C VAL A 98 14.57 2.15 17.35
N ARG A 99 15.35 2.98 16.64
CA ARG A 99 14.93 4.29 16.13
C ARG A 99 14.46 4.25 14.68
N THR A 100 14.14 3.08 14.19
CA THR A 100 13.64 2.92 12.82
C THR A 100 12.27 3.58 12.66
N GLU A 101 12.12 4.39 11.62
CA GLU A 101 10.88 5.11 11.30
C GLU A 101 10.26 4.59 10.02
N PHE A 102 8.92 4.77 9.91
CA PHE A 102 8.16 4.45 8.71
C PHE A 102 7.76 5.74 7.99
N ASP A 103 7.85 5.73 6.65
CA ASP A 103 7.39 6.85 5.84
C ASP A 103 5.87 6.79 5.68
N THR A 104 5.22 7.81 6.21
CA THR A 104 3.76 7.96 6.20
C THR A 104 3.25 8.64 4.94
N ASN A 105 4.15 9.21 4.12
CA ASN A 105 3.77 9.99 2.96
C ASN A 105 3.82 9.16 1.68
N LEU A 106 2.65 8.73 1.21
CA LEU A 106 2.52 8.00 -0.05
C LEU A 106 3.02 8.78 -1.28
N ALA A 107 3.06 10.11 -1.21
CA ALA A 107 3.60 10.93 -2.29
C ALA A 107 5.11 10.69 -2.50
N ASN A 108 5.83 10.27 -1.47
CA ASN A 108 7.25 9.95 -1.57
C ASN A 108 7.51 8.62 -2.32
N ILE A 109 6.49 7.79 -2.50
CA ILE A 109 6.59 6.52 -3.24
C ILE A 109 6.55 6.76 -4.75
N ASN A 110 5.85 7.81 -5.19
CA ASN A 110 5.78 8.15 -6.60
C ASN A 110 6.97 9.02 -7.02
N TYR A 111 7.71 8.56 -8.03
CA TYR A 111 8.74 9.38 -8.63
C TYR A 111 8.12 10.59 -9.33
N MET A 112 8.47 11.78 -8.86
CA MET A 112 8.16 13.05 -9.51
C MET A 112 9.47 13.77 -9.81
N THR A 113 9.59 14.33 -11.01
CA THR A 113 10.68 15.25 -11.32
C THR A 113 10.51 16.53 -10.51
N ASP A 114 11.60 17.29 -10.30
CA ASP A 114 11.53 18.54 -9.56
C ASP A 114 10.53 19.52 -10.18
N ALA A 115 10.48 19.59 -11.52
CA ALA A 115 9.48 20.39 -12.24
C ALA A 115 8.03 19.96 -11.95
N GLN A 116 7.76 18.65 -11.95
CA GLN A 116 6.42 18.14 -11.62
C GLN A 116 6.03 18.44 -10.16
N ARG A 117 7.02 18.40 -9.26
CA ARG A 117 6.80 18.73 -7.84
C ARG A 117 6.50 20.21 -7.65
N GLU A 118 7.23 21.10 -8.37
CA GLU A 118 6.96 22.53 -8.39
C GLU A 118 5.59 22.84 -8.98
N ASP A 119 5.21 22.22 -10.09
CA ASP A 119 3.90 22.37 -10.72
C ASP A 119 2.79 21.92 -9.78
N MET A 120 2.97 20.80 -9.08
CA MET A 120 2.00 20.29 -8.12
C MET A 120 1.84 21.22 -6.92
N GLN A 121 2.96 21.72 -6.37
CA GLN A 121 2.93 22.71 -5.29
C GLN A 121 2.28 24.03 -5.73
N TYR A 122 2.56 24.49 -6.94
CA TYR A 122 1.91 25.67 -7.51
C TYR A 122 0.39 25.46 -7.63
N PHE A 123 -0.04 24.31 -8.12
CA PHE A 123 -1.45 23.94 -8.24
C PHE A 123 -2.13 23.83 -6.86
N GLU A 124 -1.49 23.19 -5.90
CA GLU A 124 -1.98 23.12 -4.52
C GLU A 124 -2.11 24.49 -3.88
N ASN A 125 -1.13 25.37 -4.09
CA ASN A 125 -1.18 26.73 -3.61
C ASN A 125 -2.30 27.57 -4.26
N LEU A 126 -2.57 27.37 -5.55
CA LEU A 126 -3.71 28.01 -6.23
C LEU A 126 -5.04 27.54 -5.66
N LEU A 127 -5.17 26.24 -5.39
CA LEU A 127 -6.40 25.67 -4.80
C LEU A 127 -6.56 26.07 -3.32
N SER A 128 -5.46 26.18 -2.59
CA SER A 128 -5.47 26.57 -1.17
C SER A 128 -5.51 28.09 -0.96
N SER A 129 -5.26 28.89 -2.00
CA SER A 129 -5.38 30.36 -1.92
C SER A 129 -6.84 30.84 -1.65
N SER A 130 -7.81 29.97 -1.78
CA SER A 130 -9.20 30.16 -1.35
C SER A 130 -9.51 29.65 0.07
N SER A 131 -8.56 28.98 0.74
CA SER A 131 -8.73 28.44 2.10
C SER A 131 -7.62 28.98 3.01
N SER A 132 -7.96 29.33 4.25
CA SER A 132 -6.97 29.75 5.24
C SER A 132 -5.93 28.64 5.47
N PRO A 133 -4.65 28.97 5.81
CA PRO A 133 -3.58 27.98 5.98
C PRO A 133 -3.84 26.93 7.07
N ASP A 134 -4.75 27.20 7.98
CA ASP A 134 -5.11 26.33 9.09
C ASP A 134 -6.28 25.38 8.78
N MET A 135 -6.84 25.47 7.58
CA MET A 135 -7.93 24.60 7.16
C MET A 135 -7.42 23.27 6.59
N THR A 136 -8.16 22.21 6.87
CA THR A 136 -7.96 20.87 6.30
C THR A 136 -9.27 20.29 5.81
N LYS A 137 -9.17 19.22 5.00
CA LYS A 137 -10.34 18.53 4.45
C LYS A 137 -10.66 17.29 5.28
N VAL A 138 -11.90 17.21 5.74
CA VAL A 138 -12.46 16.00 6.34
C VAL A 138 -13.44 15.40 5.35
N TYR A 139 -13.28 14.11 5.09
CA TYR A 139 -14.11 13.33 4.19
C TYR A 139 -15.11 12.54 5.03
N VAL A 140 -16.40 12.70 4.73
CA VAL A 140 -17.50 11.97 5.38
C VAL A 140 -18.17 11.10 4.34
N LEU A 141 -18.23 9.79 4.60
CA LEU A 141 -18.71 8.78 3.69
C LEU A 141 -20.10 8.30 4.07
N SER A 142 -20.91 8.02 3.06
CA SER A 142 -22.10 7.17 3.18
C SER A 142 -21.93 5.97 2.26
N ALA A 143 -21.95 4.77 2.80
CA ALA A 143 -21.84 3.52 2.07
C ALA A 143 -23.22 2.89 1.84
N GLY A 144 -23.36 2.16 0.72
CA GLY A 144 -24.55 1.38 0.40
C GLY A 144 -24.22 0.27 -0.61
N LYS A 145 -25.10 -0.70 -0.77
CA LYS A 145 -24.96 -1.77 -1.80
C LYS A 145 -25.05 -1.21 -3.21
N ASP A 146 -25.76 -0.11 -3.34
CA ASP A 146 -25.88 0.66 -4.57
C ASP A 146 -25.89 2.16 -4.28
N TYR A 147 -25.93 2.97 -5.33
CA TYR A 147 -25.93 4.42 -5.19
C TYR A 147 -27.18 4.96 -4.49
N ASP A 148 -28.32 4.30 -4.63
CA ASP A 148 -29.56 4.74 -4.00
C ASP A 148 -29.51 4.56 -2.47
N GLU A 149 -29.02 3.41 -2.01
CA GLU A 149 -28.81 3.16 -0.58
C GLU A 149 -27.77 4.12 0.01
N ALA A 150 -26.66 4.37 -0.72
CA ALA A 150 -25.65 5.34 -0.29
C ALA A 150 -26.20 6.78 -0.22
N LEU A 151 -27.05 7.19 -1.16
CA LEU A 151 -27.74 8.50 -1.13
C LEU A 151 -28.77 8.59 0.01
N MET A 152 -29.45 7.48 0.30
CA MET A 152 -30.38 7.42 1.42
C MET A 152 -29.66 7.61 2.76
N GLY A 153 -28.51 6.93 2.96
CA GLY A 153 -27.65 7.16 4.13
C GLY A 153 -27.13 8.61 4.19
N ASN A 154 -26.73 9.16 3.04
CA ASN A 154 -26.25 10.53 2.93
C ASN A 154 -27.31 11.57 3.36
N SER A 155 -28.58 11.30 3.14
CA SER A 155 -29.67 12.20 3.54
C SER A 155 -29.76 12.39 5.05
N SER A 156 -29.28 11.44 5.87
CA SER A 156 -29.18 11.58 7.32
C SER A 156 -27.92 12.33 7.77
N ILE A 157 -26.87 12.32 6.97
CA ILE A 157 -25.57 12.97 7.24
C ILE A 157 -25.66 14.49 6.98
N VAL A 158 -26.35 14.91 5.92
CA VAL A 158 -26.41 16.31 5.50
C VAL A 158 -26.95 17.26 6.57
N PRO A 159 -28.03 16.95 7.30
CA PRO A 159 -28.53 17.83 8.38
C PRO A 159 -27.51 18.02 9.50
N VAL A 160 -26.69 17.00 9.80
CA VAL A 160 -25.61 17.10 10.79
C VAL A 160 -24.52 18.05 10.28
N ILE A 161 -24.15 17.94 9.00
CA ILE A 161 -23.19 18.86 8.38
C ILE A 161 -23.72 20.30 8.43
N ASP A 162 -24.98 20.52 8.10
CA ASP A 162 -25.60 21.85 8.12
C ASP A 162 -25.61 22.44 9.54
N SER A 163 -25.84 21.62 10.58
CA SER A 163 -25.72 22.04 11.98
C SER A 163 -24.30 22.47 12.33
N LEU A 164 -23.30 21.67 11.97
CA LEU A 164 -21.89 21.98 12.20
C LEU A 164 -21.44 23.24 11.46
N CYS A 165 -21.99 23.49 10.27
CA CYS A 165 -21.79 24.74 9.54
C CYS A 165 -22.40 25.94 10.30
N ALA A 166 -23.60 25.78 10.86
CA ALA A 166 -24.27 26.83 11.64
C ALA A 166 -23.52 27.14 12.94
N GLU A 167 -22.89 26.14 13.56
CA GLU A 167 -22.03 26.27 14.74
C GLU A 167 -20.64 26.87 14.42
N GLY A 168 -20.28 26.98 13.14
CA GLY A 168 -18.98 27.51 12.69
C GLY A 168 -17.81 26.54 12.81
N LEU A 169 -18.08 25.25 13.10
CA LEU A 169 -17.07 24.18 13.14
C LEU A 169 -16.65 23.73 11.74
N VAL A 170 -17.54 23.87 10.77
CA VAL A 170 -17.31 23.59 9.34
C VAL A 170 -17.48 24.88 8.57
N ALA A 171 -16.44 25.34 7.89
CA ALA A 171 -16.46 26.58 7.13
C ALA A 171 -17.24 26.46 5.81
N GLY A 172 -17.31 25.26 5.25
CA GLY A 172 -18.06 24.93 4.06
C GLY A 172 -17.95 23.46 3.71
N TYR A 173 -18.86 22.99 2.88
CA TYR A 173 -18.79 21.62 2.40
C TYR A 173 -19.16 21.49 0.93
N ARG A 174 -18.66 20.43 0.33
CA ARG A 174 -18.94 20.01 -1.05
C ARG A 174 -19.52 18.61 -1.02
N GLY A 175 -20.75 18.47 -1.47
CA GLY A 175 -21.49 17.21 -1.52
C GLY A 175 -22.47 17.19 -2.65
N VAL A 176 -23.05 16.03 -2.92
CA VAL A 176 -23.97 15.81 -4.04
C VAL A 176 -25.43 16.08 -3.69
N SER A 177 -25.76 16.21 -2.43
CA SER A 177 -27.15 16.27 -1.90
C SER A 177 -28.02 17.37 -2.51
N ARG A 178 -27.41 18.43 -3.05
CA ARG A 178 -28.14 19.50 -3.75
C ARG A 178 -28.57 19.11 -5.15
N PHE A 179 -27.93 18.11 -5.75
CA PHE A 179 -28.16 17.70 -7.14
C PHE A 179 -28.72 16.29 -7.25
N LEU A 180 -28.31 15.40 -6.35
CA LEU A 180 -28.69 14.00 -6.35
C LEU A 180 -29.26 13.61 -4.99
N VAL A 181 -30.43 12.99 -5.03
CA VAL A 181 -31.13 12.46 -3.87
C VAL A 181 -31.60 11.04 -4.15
N SER A 182 -31.82 10.25 -3.09
CA SER A 182 -32.34 8.88 -3.23
C SER A 182 -33.72 8.86 -3.87
N LYS A 183 -34.10 7.72 -4.45
CA LYS A 183 -35.42 7.51 -5.03
C LYS A 183 -36.54 7.78 -4.02
N GLN A 184 -36.31 7.41 -2.76
CA GLN A 184 -37.26 7.68 -1.67
C GLN A 184 -37.48 9.19 -1.47
N GLU A 185 -36.42 9.97 -1.44
CA GLU A 185 -36.51 11.43 -1.29
C GLU A 185 -37.08 12.08 -2.55
N GLN A 186 -36.76 11.55 -3.75
CA GLN A 186 -37.38 11.98 -5.00
C GLN A 186 -38.90 11.77 -4.93
N GLN A 187 -39.34 10.57 -4.52
CA GLN A 187 -40.79 10.27 -4.42
C GLN A 187 -41.48 11.23 -3.45
N LYS A 188 -40.90 11.45 -2.26
CA LYS A 188 -41.45 12.39 -1.30
C LYS A 188 -41.58 13.81 -1.86
N ARG A 189 -40.62 14.27 -2.66
CA ARG A 189 -40.70 15.59 -3.33
C ARG A 189 -41.75 15.61 -4.42
N LEU A 190 -41.88 14.50 -5.15
CA LEU A 190 -42.94 14.36 -6.14
C LEU A 190 -44.34 14.38 -5.55
N ASP A 191 -44.53 13.66 -4.43
CA ASP A 191 -45.78 13.66 -3.67
C ASP A 191 -46.14 15.08 -3.17
N MET A 192 -45.16 15.82 -2.66
CA MET A 192 -45.32 17.22 -2.23
C MET A 192 -45.66 18.13 -3.43
N TRP A 193 -45.04 17.87 -4.58
CA TRP A 193 -45.31 18.63 -5.82
C TRP A 193 -46.71 18.33 -6.34
N GLU A 194 -47.12 17.07 -6.35
CA GLU A 194 -48.47 16.67 -6.77
C GLU A 194 -49.52 17.31 -5.88
N ASP A 195 -49.35 17.27 -4.59
CA ASP A 195 -50.21 17.94 -3.59
C ASP A 195 -50.32 19.47 -3.84
N PHE A 196 -49.19 20.10 -4.20
CA PHE A 196 -49.14 21.51 -4.52
C PHE A 196 -49.91 21.80 -5.81
N VAL A 197 -49.67 21.00 -6.86
CA VAL A 197 -50.34 21.14 -8.15
C VAL A 197 -51.86 20.97 -8.00
N VAL A 198 -52.31 19.93 -7.27
CA VAL A 198 -53.73 19.68 -7.04
C VAL A 198 -54.38 20.89 -6.36
N ARG A 199 -53.75 21.46 -5.33
CA ARG A 199 -54.29 22.61 -4.60
C ARG A 199 -54.33 23.90 -5.41
N HIS A 200 -53.46 24.09 -6.41
CA HIS A 200 -53.28 25.33 -7.14
C HIS A 200 -53.55 25.20 -8.64
N SER A 201 -54.12 24.06 -9.08
CA SER A 201 -54.31 23.71 -10.50
C SER A 201 -55.07 24.74 -11.33
N GLU A 202 -56.04 25.44 -10.73
CA GLU A 202 -56.86 26.42 -11.42
C GLU A 202 -56.35 27.85 -11.24
N GLU A 203 -55.99 28.23 -10.05
CA GLU A 203 -55.63 29.60 -9.70
C GLU A 203 -54.25 30.03 -10.23
N LEU A 204 -53.26 29.19 -10.08
CA LEU A 204 -51.86 29.56 -10.36
C LEU A 204 -51.61 29.70 -11.89
N PRO A 205 -52.02 28.77 -12.76
CA PRO A 205 -51.86 28.96 -14.20
C PRO A 205 -52.57 30.21 -14.73
N ALA A 206 -53.78 30.50 -14.25
CA ALA A 206 -54.52 31.69 -14.62
C ALA A 206 -53.83 32.98 -14.15
N ALA A 207 -53.32 32.99 -12.89
CA ALA A 207 -52.59 34.11 -12.35
C ALA A 207 -51.24 34.33 -13.06
N VAL A 208 -50.50 33.28 -13.40
CA VAL A 208 -49.24 33.36 -14.15
C VAL A 208 -49.47 33.96 -15.51
N ARG A 209 -50.45 33.46 -16.29
CA ARG A 209 -50.77 33.99 -17.63
C ARG A 209 -51.21 35.47 -17.55
N SER A 210 -52.11 35.82 -16.64
CA SER A 210 -52.60 37.19 -16.47
C SER A 210 -51.50 38.18 -16.09
N ASN A 211 -50.65 37.83 -15.14
CA ASN A 211 -49.57 38.68 -14.67
C ASN A 211 -48.39 38.75 -15.65
N ALA A 212 -48.09 37.67 -16.39
CA ALA A 212 -47.11 37.68 -17.44
C ALA A 212 -47.45 38.70 -18.52
N PHE A 213 -48.73 38.72 -18.96
CA PHE A 213 -49.23 39.70 -19.94
C PHE A 213 -49.11 41.13 -19.40
N LYS A 214 -49.54 41.38 -18.16
CA LYS A 214 -49.44 42.69 -17.53
C LYS A 214 -48.01 43.20 -17.37
N SER A 215 -47.04 42.27 -17.22
CA SER A 215 -45.62 42.57 -17.06
C SER A 215 -44.85 42.62 -18.39
N GLY A 216 -45.55 42.53 -19.54
CA GLY A 216 -44.95 42.66 -20.85
C GLY A 216 -44.19 41.41 -21.37
N PHE A 217 -44.41 40.27 -20.75
CA PHE A 217 -43.85 38.99 -21.27
C PHE A 217 -44.67 38.50 -22.45
N SER A 218 -44.00 37.70 -23.32
CA SER A 218 -44.75 37.05 -24.42
C SER A 218 -45.73 35.99 -23.86
N ALA A 219 -46.79 35.72 -24.62
CA ALA A 219 -47.84 34.77 -24.23
C ALA A 219 -47.29 33.37 -23.85
N ASN A 220 -46.17 32.97 -24.44
CA ASN A 220 -45.56 31.63 -24.29
C ASN A 220 -44.37 31.60 -23.31
N ALA A 221 -44.06 32.72 -22.64
CA ALA A 221 -42.86 32.83 -21.82
C ALA A 221 -42.80 31.80 -20.67
N PHE A 222 -43.96 31.35 -20.18
CA PHE A 222 -44.10 30.45 -19.06
C PHE A 222 -44.71 29.09 -19.44
N ASP A 223 -44.85 28.77 -20.73
CA ASP A 223 -45.45 27.51 -21.16
C ASP A 223 -44.67 26.29 -20.64
N GLY A 224 -43.31 26.33 -20.59
CA GLY A 224 -42.51 25.28 -20.01
C GLY A 224 -42.81 25.03 -18.54
N PHE A 225 -43.05 26.07 -17.75
CA PHE A 225 -43.45 25.94 -16.35
C PHE A 225 -44.90 25.42 -16.22
N LEU A 226 -45.81 25.91 -17.03
CA LEU A 226 -47.21 25.49 -17.00
C LEU A 226 -47.39 24.02 -17.44
N ASN A 227 -46.58 23.56 -18.38
CA ASN A 227 -46.55 22.15 -18.81
C ASN A 227 -46.14 21.20 -17.66
N LEU A 228 -45.32 21.67 -16.69
CA LEU A 228 -45.01 20.88 -15.51
C LEU A 228 -46.24 20.61 -14.63
N PHE A 229 -47.25 21.51 -14.60
CA PHE A 229 -48.50 21.27 -13.90
C PHE A 229 -49.35 20.21 -14.59
N GLU A 230 -49.36 20.19 -15.92
CA GLU A 230 -50.14 19.24 -16.72
C GLU A 230 -49.51 17.82 -16.67
N SER A 231 -48.17 17.75 -16.67
CA SER A 231 -47.42 16.50 -16.66
C SER A 231 -47.01 16.00 -15.27
N SER A 232 -47.53 16.60 -14.20
CA SER A 232 -47.14 16.24 -12.83
C SER A 232 -47.33 14.75 -12.44
N LYS A 233 -48.34 14.10 -13.08
CA LYS A 233 -48.64 12.67 -12.84
C LYS A 233 -47.73 11.71 -13.57
N ASP A 234 -46.96 12.17 -14.55
CA ASP A 234 -46.06 11.37 -15.38
C ASP A 234 -44.63 11.38 -14.84
N LEU A 235 -44.39 12.14 -13.74
CA LEU A 235 -43.08 12.24 -13.13
C LEU A 235 -42.83 11.02 -12.19
N HIS A 236 -41.71 10.34 -12.38
CA HIS A 236 -41.29 9.19 -11.60
C HIS A 236 -39.88 9.39 -11.08
N PRO A 237 -39.51 8.76 -9.92
CA PRO A 237 -38.12 8.74 -9.46
C PRO A 237 -37.21 8.11 -10.50
N GLU A 238 -36.14 8.80 -10.82
CA GLU A 238 -35.15 8.35 -11.78
C GLU A 238 -33.92 7.72 -11.09
N ASP A 239 -33.35 6.73 -11.77
CA ASP A 239 -32.11 6.10 -11.31
C ASP A 239 -30.91 6.98 -11.65
N ILE A 240 -29.95 7.06 -10.70
CA ILE A 240 -28.71 7.80 -10.91
C ILE A 240 -27.92 7.29 -12.12
N GLY A 241 -28.09 6.02 -12.48
CA GLY A 241 -27.48 5.40 -13.66
C GLY A 241 -27.87 6.06 -14.97
N HIS A 242 -29.05 6.65 -15.04
CA HIS A 242 -29.51 7.43 -16.22
C HIS A 242 -28.69 8.72 -16.40
N PHE A 243 -28.09 9.24 -15.31
CA PHE A 243 -27.26 10.43 -15.36
C PHE A 243 -25.75 10.09 -15.42
N SER A 244 -25.38 8.97 -16.04
CA SER A 244 -24.02 8.46 -16.06
C SER A 244 -22.97 9.45 -16.58
N VAL A 245 -23.32 10.34 -17.50
CA VAL A 245 -22.43 11.40 -18.00
C VAL A 245 -22.21 12.46 -16.93
N LEU A 246 -23.27 12.88 -16.23
CA LEU A 246 -23.22 13.87 -15.17
C LEU A 246 -22.41 13.34 -13.99
N THR A 247 -22.65 12.10 -13.56
CA THR A 247 -21.94 11.46 -12.47
C THR A 247 -20.45 11.29 -12.78
N LYS A 248 -20.10 10.89 -14.00
CA LYS A 248 -18.70 10.73 -14.41
C LYS A 248 -17.94 12.03 -14.59
N LEU A 249 -18.58 13.07 -15.11
CA LEU A 249 -17.89 14.34 -15.42
C LEU A 249 -17.87 15.32 -14.24
N ILE A 250 -18.97 15.43 -13.50
CA ILE A 250 -19.12 16.48 -12.48
C ILE A 250 -19.00 15.92 -11.06
N LEU A 251 -19.50 14.72 -10.83
CA LEU A 251 -19.67 14.15 -9.50
C LEU A 251 -18.70 13.00 -9.21
N SER A 252 -17.76 12.70 -10.12
CA SER A 252 -16.81 11.59 -9.97
C SER A 252 -15.97 11.65 -8.68
N GLN A 253 -15.81 12.81 -8.09
CA GLN A 253 -15.10 12.98 -6.80
C GLN A 253 -16.00 12.71 -5.59
N ASN A 254 -17.31 12.75 -5.76
CA ASN A 254 -18.28 12.65 -4.67
C ASN A 254 -19.14 11.39 -4.73
N VAL A 255 -19.14 10.68 -5.86
CA VAL A 255 -19.91 9.45 -6.05
C VAL A 255 -18.99 8.42 -6.71
N THR A 256 -18.74 7.32 -6.04
CA THR A 256 -17.87 6.26 -6.55
C THR A 256 -18.39 4.88 -6.14
N SER A 257 -18.03 3.87 -6.91
CA SER A 257 -18.26 2.46 -6.56
C SER A 257 -16.95 1.69 -6.58
N ILE A 258 -16.80 0.77 -5.65
CA ILE A 258 -15.68 -0.15 -5.61
C ILE A 258 -16.17 -1.52 -6.03
N GLU A 259 -15.90 -1.89 -7.28
CA GLU A 259 -16.37 -3.15 -7.88
C GLU A 259 -15.90 -4.40 -7.11
N THR A 260 -14.70 -4.33 -6.52
CA THR A 260 -14.14 -5.44 -5.74
C THR A 260 -14.87 -5.71 -4.42
N VAL A 261 -15.53 -4.69 -3.86
CA VAL A 261 -16.27 -4.79 -2.60
C VAL A 261 -17.78 -4.87 -2.87
N GLY A 262 -18.23 -4.45 -4.06
CA GLY A 262 -19.65 -4.42 -4.44
C GLY A 262 -20.44 -3.37 -3.68
N GLU A 263 -19.79 -2.27 -3.29
CA GLU A 263 -20.39 -1.16 -2.55
C GLU A 263 -20.27 0.14 -3.32
N ALA A 264 -21.26 1.01 -3.15
CA ALA A 264 -21.27 2.36 -3.64
C ALA A 264 -21.08 3.36 -2.50
N TYR A 265 -20.37 4.45 -2.76
CA TYR A 265 -20.06 5.47 -1.79
C TYR A 265 -20.47 6.85 -2.25
N VAL A 266 -21.05 7.62 -1.34
CA VAL A 266 -21.27 9.06 -1.46
C VAL A 266 -20.35 9.77 -0.50
N VAL A 267 -19.55 10.71 -1.02
CA VAL A 267 -18.51 11.41 -0.27
C VAL A 267 -18.87 12.89 -0.13
N ASN A 268 -18.89 13.38 1.10
CA ASN A 268 -18.97 14.80 1.41
C ASN A 268 -17.58 15.27 1.85
N VAL A 269 -17.12 16.38 1.30
CA VAL A 269 -15.82 16.98 1.64
C VAL A 269 -16.07 18.24 2.43
N LEU A 270 -15.65 18.25 3.70
CA LEU A 270 -15.82 19.34 4.65
C LEU A 270 -14.52 20.13 4.77
N ASP A 271 -14.59 21.43 4.76
CA ASP A 271 -13.47 22.32 5.06
C ASP A 271 -13.53 22.67 6.57
N VAL A 272 -12.56 22.16 7.34
CA VAL A 272 -12.55 22.20 8.81
C VAL A 272 -11.24 22.79 9.31
N ASP A 273 -11.28 23.59 10.39
CA ASP A 273 -10.06 24.06 11.06
C ASP A 273 -9.33 22.87 11.71
N LYS A 274 -8.00 22.83 11.63
CA LYS A 274 -7.17 21.74 12.17
C LYS A 274 -7.43 21.43 13.65
N LYS A 275 -7.81 22.45 14.45
CA LYS A 275 -8.12 22.28 15.88
C LYS A 275 -9.45 21.55 16.14
N ASP A 276 -10.39 21.60 15.18
CA ASP A 276 -11.75 21.11 15.33
C ASP A 276 -11.96 19.73 14.63
N ILE A 277 -10.91 19.16 14.00
CA ILE A 277 -10.99 17.90 13.25
C ILE A 277 -11.61 16.77 14.08
N ASP A 278 -11.09 16.53 15.29
CA ASP A 278 -11.54 15.42 16.14
C ASP A 278 -12.98 15.63 16.61
N THR A 279 -13.36 16.88 16.88
CA THR A 279 -14.73 17.24 17.24
C THR A 279 -15.68 16.95 16.09
N VAL A 280 -15.35 17.41 14.87
CA VAL A 280 -16.19 17.17 13.69
C VAL A 280 -16.28 15.67 13.37
N LYS A 281 -15.16 14.95 13.39
CA LYS A 281 -15.13 13.50 13.12
C LYS A 281 -15.97 12.70 14.12
N SER A 282 -16.06 13.13 15.37
CA SER A 282 -16.84 12.43 16.40
C SER A 282 -18.34 12.38 16.11
N HIS A 283 -18.86 13.24 15.23
CA HIS A 283 -20.27 13.25 14.83
C HIS A 283 -20.59 12.25 13.70
N PHE A 284 -19.56 11.63 13.09
CA PHE A 284 -19.74 10.74 11.96
C PHE A 284 -19.04 9.40 12.21
N THR A 285 -19.71 8.32 11.86
CA THR A 285 -19.14 6.96 11.99
C THR A 285 -18.02 6.74 10.96
N ASP A 286 -18.27 7.16 9.71
CA ASP A 286 -17.38 6.94 8.59
C ASP A 286 -16.80 8.27 8.10
N SER A 287 -15.75 8.70 8.77
CA SER A 287 -15.06 9.94 8.42
C SER A 287 -13.56 9.82 8.57
N PHE A 288 -12.81 10.46 7.67
CA PHE A 288 -11.36 10.51 7.73
C PHE A 288 -10.82 11.85 7.21
N ASP A 289 -9.60 12.14 7.60
CA ASP A 289 -8.78 13.22 7.06
C ASP A 289 -7.47 12.65 6.52
N VAL A 290 -6.76 13.40 5.69
CA VAL A 290 -5.52 12.91 5.06
C VAL A 290 -4.44 12.58 6.08
N ALA A 291 -4.32 13.38 7.15
CA ALA A 291 -3.34 13.12 8.21
C ALA A 291 -3.66 11.84 8.97
N GLY A 292 -4.94 11.64 9.35
CA GLY A 292 -5.41 10.43 10.00
C GLY A 292 -5.25 9.19 9.11
N MET A 293 -5.57 9.31 7.84
CA MET A 293 -5.36 8.24 6.84
C MET A 293 -3.86 7.87 6.74
N ASN A 294 -2.98 8.85 6.61
CA ASN A 294 -1.55 8.60 6.57
C ASN A 294 -1.03 7.96 7.86
N SER A 295 -1.52 8.39 9.02
CA SER A 295 -1.19 7.78 10.31
C SER A 295 -1.66 6.32 10.40
N ALA A 296 -2.87 6.02 9.95
CA ALA A 296 -3.39 4.65 9.92
C ALA A 296 -2.59 3.76 8.96
N LEU A 297 -2.24 4.28 7.76
CA LEU A 297 -1.39 3.57 6.81
C LEU A 297 0.00 3.28 7.38
N SER A 298 0.61 4.26 8.08
CA SER A 298 1.90 4.07 8.75
C SER A 298 1.83 2.98 9.82
N LYS A 299 0.77 2.99 10.62
CA LYS A 299 0.56 1.96 11.64
C LYS A 299 0.41 0.57 11.01
N ASN A 300 -0.44 0.44 10.00
CA ASN A 300 -0.62 -0.82 9.29
C ASN A 300 0.69 -1.30 8.66
N LEU A 301 1.47 -0.40 8.06
CA LEU A 301 2.77 -0.73 7.49
C LEU A 301 3.76 -1.20 8.56
N SER A 302 3.77 -0.56 9.73
CA SER A 302 4.59 -0.98 10.87
C SER A 302 4.17 -2.35 11.41
N ASP A 303 2.86 -2.61 11.51
CA ASP A 303 2.33 -3.89 11.97
C ASP A 303 2.65 -5.00 10.97
N ASP A 304 2.48 -4.76 9.67
CA ASP A 304 2.85 -5.69 8.59
C ASP A 304 4.36 -5.98 8.61
N PHE A 305 5.20 -4.96 8.80
CA PHE A 305 6.65 -5.11 8.89
C PHE A 305 7.07 -5.99 10.08
N ASN A 306 6.50 -5.73 11.26
CA ASN A 306 6.76 -6.54 12.44
C ASN A 306 6.31 -7.99 12.24
N TYR A 307 5.12 -8.19 11.64
CA TYR A 307 4.62 -9.51 11.30
C TYR A 307 5.58 -10.24 10.35
N ILE A 308 6.01 -9.59 9.26
CA ILE A 308 6.96 -10.18 8.29
C ILE A 308 8.26 -10.58 9.02
N GLY A 309 8.83 -9.68 9.82
CA GLY A 309 10.06 -9.93 10.56
C GLY A 309 9.95 -11.17 11.44
N TRP A 310 8.90 -11.29 12.24
CA TRP A 310 8.68 -12.43 13.12
C TRP A 310 8.31 -13.71 12.35
N ALA A 311 7.39 -13.63 11.39
CA ALA A 311 6.94 -14.79 10.62
C ALA A 311 8.06 -15.39 9.77
N CYS A 312 8.83 -14.57 9.05
CA CYS A 312 10.00 -15.03 8.30
C CYS A 312 11.03 -15.64 9.22
N SER A 313 11.37 -14.99 10.35
CA SER A 313 12.35 -15.49 11.30
C SER A 313 11.97 -16.87 11.85
N LEU A 314 10.70 -17.05 12.23
CA LEU A 314 10.20 -18.32 12.75
C LEU A 314 10.20 -19.41 11.68
N ILE A 315 9.70 -19.12 10.48
CA ILE A 315 9.66 -20.09 9.39
C ILE A 315 11.07 -20.54 9.01
N VAL A 316 11.98 -19.59 8.78
CA VAL A 316 13.37 -19.91 8.45
C VAL A 316 14.04 -20.70 9.57
N PHE A 317 13.87 -20.29 10.83
CA PHE A 317 14.42 -21.01 11.97
C PHE A 317 13.91 -22.45 12.07
N PHE A 318 12.60 -22.69 11.89
CA PHE A 318 12.02 -24.02 11.91
C PHE A 318 12.52 -24.89 10.75
N PHE A 319 12.66 -24.34 9.55
CA PHE A 319 13.22 -25.07 8.42
C PHE A 319 14.69 -25.41 8.64
N LEU A 320 15.51 -24.51 9.18
CA LEU A 320 16.89 -24.78 9.57
C LEU A 320 16.97 -25.88 10.63
N TRP A 321 16.13 -25.80 11.65
CA TRP A 321 16.09 -26.82 12.70
C TRP A 321 15.70 -28.19 12.15
N PHE A 322 14.66 -28.24 11.34
CA PHE A 322 14.23 -29.49 10.70
C PHE A 322 15.31 -30.06 9.77
N SER A 323 15.97 -29.21 9.02
CA SER A 323 17.03 -29.59 8.06
C SER A 323 18.27 -30.15 8.76
N PHE A 324 18.78 -29.45 9.77
CA PHE A 324 20.00 -29.89 10.48
C PHE A 324 19.74 -30.98 11.54
N GLY A 325 18.50 -31.15 11.99
CA GLY A 325 18.14 -32.10 13.04
C GLY A 325 18.68 -31.74 14.43
N HIS A 326 19.47 -30.66 14.54
CA HIS A 326 20.08 -30.18 15.78
C HIS A 326 19.79 -28.69 15.96
N ILE A 327 19.19 -28.33 17.10
CA ILE A 327 18.83 -26.96 17.43
C ILE A 327 20.04 -26.02 17.52
N GLU A 328 21.16 -26.52 18.02
CA GLU A 328 22.42 -25.75 18.13
C GLU A 328 22.91 -25.29 16.76
N LEU A 329 22.90 -26.18 15.77
CA LEU A 329 23.29 -25.84 14.39
C LEU A 329 22.31 -24.88 13.74
N ALA A 330 21.00 -25.02 14.00
CA ALA A 330 19.99 -24.09 13.53
C ALA A 330 20.22 -22.69 14.10
N ILE A 331 20.52 -22.57 15.40
CA ILE A 331 20.84 -21.28 16.03
C ILE A 331 22.09 -20.65 15.40
N ILE A 332 23.16 -21.43 15.21
CA ILE A 332 24.41 -20.95 14.59
C ILE A 332 24.18 -20.49 13.17
N ALA A 333 23.39 -21.22 12.37
CA ALA A 333 23.06 -20.85 11.00
C ALA A 333 22.13 -19.64 10.92
N PHE A 334 21.24 -19.46 11.89
CA PHE A 334 20.30 -18.33 11.96
C PHE A 334 20.98 -17.02 12.42
N LEU A 335 22.01 -17.11 13.26
CA LEU A 335 22.65 -15.96 13.88
C LEU A 335 23.16 -14.89 12.88
N PRO A 336 23.87 -15.23 11.77
CA PRO A 336 24.32 -14.23 10.80
C PRO A 336 23.18 -13.45 10.17
N MET A 337 22.05 -14.10 9.93
CA MET A 337 20.85 -13.46 9.38
C MET A 337 20.26 -12.46 10.39
N ALA A 338 20.12 -12.85 11.65
CA ALA A 338 19.62 -11.95 12.69
C ALA A 338 20.54 -10.73 12.88
N VAL A 339 21.86 -10.94 12.82
CA VAL A 339 22.84 -9.85 12.87
C VAL A 339 22.71 -8.93 11.67
N SER A 340 22.57 -9.47 10.46
CA SER A 340 22.38 -8.68 9.24
C SER A 340 21.11 -7.83 9.31
N TRP A 341 20.03 -8.36 9.87
CA TRP A 341 18.78 -7.63 10.10
C TRP A 341 19.00 -6.42 11.03
N ILE A 342 19.67 -6.64 12.17
CA ILE A 342 20.02 -5.57 13.10
C ILE A 342 20.88 -4.50 12.41
N TRP A 343 21.83 -4.91 11.57
CA TRP A 343 22.70 -3.97 10.85
C TRP A 343 21.93 -3.10 9.89
N ILE A 344 20.98 -3.67 9.13
CA ILE A 344 20.15 -2.91 8.19
C ILE A 344 19.29 -1.89 8.93
N LEU A 345 18.60 -2.32 10.01
CA LEU A 345 17.80 -1.41 10.83
C LEU A 345 18.67 -0.27 11.41
N GLY A 346 19.84 -0.61 11.94
CA GLY A 346 20.76 0.37 12.52
C GLY A 346 21.31 1.35 11.49
N ILE A 347 21.69 0.86 10.31
CA ILE A 347 22.18 1.70 9.21
C ILE A 347 21.08 2.63 8.71
N MET A 348 19.87 2.12 8.47
CA MET A 348 18.74 2.92 8.04
C MET A 348 18.42 4.04 9.04
N ALA A 349 18.41 3.72 10.33
CA ALA A 349 18.19 4.71 11.38
C ALA A 349 19.29 5.79 11.44
N ILE A 350 20.56 5.44 11.23
CA ILE A 350 21.68 6.39 11.23
C ILE A 350 21.59 7.35 10.04
N PHE A 351 21.24 6.83 8.85
CA PHE A 351 21.14 7.65 7.63
C PHE A 351 19.77 8.32 7.48
N GLY A 352 18.83 8.12 8.41
CA GLY A 352 17.49 8.68 8.34
C GLY A 352 16.64 8.10 7.21
N ILE A 353 16.98 6.90 6.73
CA ILE A 353 16.20 6.18 5.69
C ILE A 353 14.99 5.56 6.36
N LYS A 354 13.80 5.96 5.92
CA LYS A 354 12.53 5.45 6.46
C LYS A 354 12.07 4.22 5.70
N PHE A 355 11.41 3.30 6.42
CA PHE A 355 10.72 2.20 5.76
C PHE A 355 9.47 2.69 5.04
N ASN A 356 9.29 2.25 3.80
CA ASN A 356 8.11 2.46 2.99
C ASN A 356 7.61 1.11 2.44
N ILE A 357 6.44 1.09 1.80
CA ILE A 357 5.82 -0.15 1.27
C ILE A 357 6.72 -0.88 0.27
N VAL A 358 7.60 -0.17 -0.44
CA VAL A 358 8.49 -0.75 -1.43
C VAL A 358 9.70 -1.43 -0.77
N ASN A 359 10.34 -0.76 0.19
CA ASN A 359 11.54 -1.32 0.81
C ASN A 359 11.22 -2.34 1.91
N VAL A 360 9.96 -2.42 2.40
CA VAL A 360 9.50 -3.53 3.27
C VAL A 360 9.64 -4.89 2.56
N ILE A 361 9.46 -4.93 1.23
CA ILE A 361 9.68 -6.14 0.43
C ILE A 361 11.11 -6.66 0.59
N LEU A 362 12.09 -5.77 0.76
CA LEU A 362 13.50 -6.13 0.96
C LEU A 362 13.70 -6.94 2.25
N ALA A 363 12.82 -6.79 3.24
CA ALA A 363 12.87 -7.59 4.46
C ALA A 363 12.74 -9.10 4.14
N THR A 364 11.78 -9.48 3.30
CA THR A 364 11.61 -10.89 2.89
C THR A 364 12.81 -11.42 2.09
N PHE A 365 13.43 -10.56 1.28
CA PHE A 365 14.66 -10.90 0.56
C PHE A 365 15.82 -11.18 1.52
N ILE A 366 15.97 -10.39 2.57
CA ILE A 366 17.04 -10.58 3.56
C ILE A 366 16.88 -11.92 4.26
N PHE A 367 15.66 -12.24 4.67
CA PHE A 367 15.34 -13.51 5.33
C PHE A 367 15.44 -14.71 4.39
N GLY A 368 15.06 -14.57 3.11
CA GLY A 368 15.07 -15.66 2.15
C GLY A 368 16.44 -15.92 1.50
N GLN A 369 17.24 -14.88 1.25
CA GLN A 369 18.54 -15.03 0.59
C GLN A 369 19.72 -15.06 1.56
N GLY A 370 19.54 -14.45 2.74
CA GLY A 370 20.61 -14.39 3.74
C GLY A 370 20.95 -15.75 4.36
N ASP A 371 19.97 -16.62 4.48
CA ASP A 371 20.13 -17.95 5.04
C ASP A 371 20.81 -18.94 4.07
N ASP A 372 20.68 -18.77 2.75
CA ASP A 372 21.32 -19.61 1.75
C ASP A 372 22.83 -19.73 2.00
N TYR A 373 23.51 -18.60 2.22
CA TYR A 373 24.96 -18.60 2.47
C TYR A 373 25.33 -19.32 3.77
N THR A 374 24.51 -19.16 4.80
CA THR A 374 24.74 -19.81 6.10
C THR A 374 24.45 -21.30 6.05
N ILE A 375 23.46 -21.74 5.27
CA ILE A 375 23.15 -23.14 5.01
C ILE A 375 24.34 -23.79 4.31
N PHE A 376 24.83 -23.22 3.20
CA PHE A 376 25.99 -23.76 2.48
C PHE A 376 27.23 -23.85 3.36
N MET A 377 27.53 -22.84 4.19
CA MET A 377 28.68 -22.88 5.10
C MET A 377 28.52 -23.93 6.20
N THR A 378 27.33 -24.02 6.80
CA THR A 378 27.07 -24.98 7.88
C THR A 378 27.14 -26.42 7.35
N GLU A 379 26.53 -26.69 6.22
CA GLU A 379 26.61 -27.98 5.52
C GLU A 379 28.05 -28.31 5.13
N GLY A 380 28.80 -27.33 4.61
CA GLY A 380 30.22 -27.50 4.28
C GLY A 380 31.07 -27.88 5.49
N CYS A 381 30.84 -27.23 6.63
CA CYS A 381 31.51 -27.54 7.89
C CYS A 381 31.15 -28.95 8.39
N GLN A 382 29.86 -29.33 8.32
CA GLN A 382 29.45 -30.69 8.71
C GLN A 382 30.04 -31.75 7.78
N TYR A 383 30.08 -31.52 6.48
CA TYR A 383 30.66 -32.42 5.51
C TYR A 383 32.17 -32.62 5.75
N GLU A 384 32.91 -31.51 5.95
CA GLU A 384 34.33 -31.57 6.22
C GLU A 384 34.62 -32.31 7.55
N TYR A 385 33.83 -32.08 8.57
CA TYR A 385 33.96 -32.80 9.84
C TYR A 385 33.71 -34.30 9.69
N ARG A 386 32.64 -34.66 8.92
CA ARG A 386 32.23 -36.07 8.77
C ARG A 386 33.14 -36.86 7.84
N PHE A 387 33.56 -36.27 6.71
CA PHE A 387 34.27 -36.98 5.65
C PHE A 387 35.76 -36.62 5.56
N ARG A 388 36.24 -35.68 6.36
CA ARG A 388 37.63 -35.20 6.37
C ARG A 388 38.14 -34.71 5.00
N ARG A 389 37.25 -34.18 4.13
CA ARG A 389 37.59 -33.65 2.81
C ARG A 389 37.44 -32.12 2.82
N PRO A 390 38.48 -31.34 2.38
CA PRO A 390 38.44 -29.87 2.38
C PRO A 390 37.48 -29.36 1.29
N ILE A 391 36.27 -28.98 1.64
CA ILE A 391 35.24 -28.42 0.75
C ILE A 391 34.97 -26.96 1.07
N ILE A 392 35.21 -26.49 2.28
CA ILE A 392 34.87 -25.14 2.75
C ILE A 392 35.46 -24.05 1.86
N ALA A 393 36.72 -24.22 1.37
CA ALA A 393 37.34 -23.22 0.48
C ALA A 393 36.56 -23.06 -0.85
N SER A 394 36.03 -24.16 -1.39
CA SER A 394 35.22 -24.13 -2.62
C SER A 394 33.86 -23.43 -2.36
N TYR A 395 33.23 -23.69 -1.22
CA TYR A 395 31.98 -23.05 -0.84
C TYR A 395 32.17 -21.54 -0.58
N LYS A 396 33.25 -21.14 0.13
CA LYS A 396 33.61 -19.72 0.30
C LYS A 396 33.74 -19.00 -1.03
N SER A 397 34.45 -19.59 -2.00
CA SER A 397 34.61 -18.99 -3.33
C SER A 397 33.27 -18.82 -4.06
N SER A 398 32.41 -19.84 -4.01
CA SER A 398 31.09 -19.80 -4.63
C SER A 398 30.15 -18.78 -3.97
N ILE A 399 30.16 -18.67 -2.64
CA ILE A 399 29.39 -17.69 -1.87
C ILE A 399 29.85 -16.26 -2.22
N ILE A 400 31.17 -16.02 -2.30
CA ILE A 400 31.70 -14.70 -2.65
C ILE A 400 31.29 -14.31 -4.08
N GLN A 401 31.35 -15.26 -5.04
CA GLN A 401 30.88 -15.00 -6.41
C GLN A 401 29.39 -14.68 -6.45
N SER A 402 28.56 -15.47 -5.74
CA SER A 402 27.12 -15.24 -5.67
C SER A 402 26.81 -13.88 -5.03
N ALA A 403 27.45 -13.55 -3.92
CA ALA A 403 27.30 -12.27 -3.24
C ALA A 403 27.70 -11.08 -4.13
N LEU A 404 28.78 -11.21 -4.91
CA LEU A 404 29.21 -10.19 -5.87
C LEU A 404 28.19 -10.00 -7.00
N ILE A 405 27.65 -11.08 -7.56
CA ILE A 405 26.62 -11.02 -8.60
C ILE A 405 25.36 -10.33 -8.06
N MET A 406 24.93 -10.69 -6.85
CA MET A 406 23.79 -10.05 -6.18
C MET A 406 24.06 -8.58 -5.91
N PHE A 407 25.25 -8.23 -5.41
CA PHE A 407 25.63 -6.84 -5.15
C PHE A 407 25.60 -5.99 -6.44
N VAL A 408 26.14 -6.52 -7.55
CA VAL A 408 26.09 -5.83 -8.84
C VAL A 408 24.64 -5.75 -9.36
N GLY A 409 23.88 -6.85 -9.28
CA GLY A 409 22.49 -6.90 -9.74
C GLY A 409 21.58 -5.90 -9.02
N ILE A 410 21.58 -5.95 -7.68
CA ILE A 410 20.78 -5.03 -6.85
C ILE A 410 21.39 -3.61 -6.87
N GLY A 411 22.72 -3.50 -6.92
CA GLY A 411 23.43 -2.22 -6.99
C GLY A 411 23.06 -1.36 -8.21
N THR A 412 22.53 -1.96 -9.28
CA THR A 412 21.99 -1.19 -10.42
C THR A 412 20.79 -0.32 -10.03
N LEU A 413 20.06 -0.70 -8.97
CA LEU A 413 18.93 0.09 -8.45
C LEU A 413 19.39 1.44 -7.88
N ILE A 414 20.65 1.56 -7.42
CA ILE A 414 21.22 2.83 -6.92
C ILE A 414 21.24 3.89 -8.02
N VAL A 415 21.35 3.48 -9.29
CA VAL A 415 21.36 4.38 -10.45
C VAL A 415 19.92 4.78 -10.84
N SER A 416 18.92 4.10 -10.29
CA SER A 416 17.51 4.45 -10.52
C SER A 416 17.21 5.83 -9.96
N LYS A 417 16.44 6.61 -10.70
CA LYS A 417 15.91 7.91 -10.22
C LYS A 417 14.69 7.76 -9.30
N HIS A 418 14.25 6.54 -9.07
CA HIS A 418 13.11 6.28 -8.18
C HIS A 418 13.54 6.43 -6.72
N PRO A 419 12.77 7.13 -5.87
CA PRO A 419 13.13 7.41 -4.47
C PRO A 419 13.00 6.20 -3.52
N ALA A 420 12.64 5.04 -4.03
CA ALA A 420 12.47 3.81 -3.22
C ALA A 420 13.79 3.11 -2.92
#